data_4c0fa5386cc6d6e8465aa7b015fa2b16
#
_entry.id   4c0fa5386cc6d6e8465aa7b015fa2b16
#
_cell.length_a   1.000
_cell.length_b   1.000
_cell.length_c   1.000
_cell.angle_alpha   90.00
_cell.angle_beta   90.00
_cell.angle_gamma   90.00
#
_symmetry.space_group_name_H-M   'P 1'
#
loop_
_entity.id
_entity.type
_entity.pdbx_description
1 polymer ?
#
loop_
_entity_poly.entity_id
_entity_poly.type
_entity_poly.pdbx_seq_one_letter_code
_entity_poly.pdbx_strand_id
1 'polypeptide(L)'
;MKFLKSAILLAATALSCGAMAQSPTAPALRNNSAPAPAERRPNFLVIVADDLGWSDLGSFGGEISTPNLDAIATAGVRFTGFHTAPTCSPTRSMLLSGIDNHQAGLGSMAETLQPDQVGRPGYEGYLNDRVASIAELLHQGGYRTLMSGKWHLGLSPERGPAARGFERSYALLQGLGNHFGADQNDAWKAIDAAPTYRDNGKIVPYPKGRYSADYFTDRLIGFLEEGAKDARPFFAYLPYSTPHWPLQAPPEVIAKYKGRYDAGYERLRDTRLKRQKELGLVPADQAPHAWQDVKPWASLTPQKRALESRKMEVYAAMVDRMDQNVGRVVAALKRLGKYEDTIIIFLADNGPEGNVIDAPFQAALKPGGVAKLGIDNSLGNIGAATSYVGYGPGWAQANSSPSWLVKGYPTEGGTRVTAFAAGPHIAGGRIAKAYLNVTDVAPTLLELAGQAQPASFAGRPILPFQGHSLAPVLSGKQAEVRQPTEAVGTELFYRRALRKGDWKAVFLPASGSAYPRKSVGNGTWQLFNVAKDPSEAKDLAAIEPAKLRELVADWDNYAKDKGVVLPVAPRTEN
;
A
#
# COMPACT_ATOMS: atom_id res chain seq x y z
N MET A 1 60.31 27.97 29.69
CA MET A 1 61.80 27.97 29.41
C MET A 1 61.97 27.87 27.90
N LYS A 2 62.50 28.96 27.39
CA LYS A 2 63.47 29.14 26.28
C LYS A 2 63.05 28.64 24.89
N PHE A 3 62.73 29.51 23.92
CA PHE A 3 63.62 30.29 23.03
C PHE A 3 64.06 29.42 21.82
N LEU A 4 64.13 29.78 20.56
CA LEU A 4 64.43 31.06 19.90
C LEU A 4 64.27 30.88 18.39
N LYS A 5 63.61 31.80 17.66
CA LYS A 5 64.14 32.76 16.71
C LYS A 5 64.80 32.24 15.42
N SER A 6 64.21 32.60 14.33
CA SER A 6 64.65 33.60 13.30
C SER A 6 65.78 33.18 12.36
N ALA A 7 65.59 33.37 11.05
CA ALA A 7 66.33 34.34 10.26
C ALA A 7 65.87 34.44 8.81
N ILE A 8 65.73 35.66 8.37
CA ILE A 8 65.52 36.21 7.04
C ILE A 8 66.85 36.15 6.25
N LEU A 9 66.82 35.93 4.93
CA LEU A 9 67.84 36.56 4.06
C LEU A 9 67.26 36.84 2.68
N LEU A 10 67.35 38.14 2.29
CA LEU A 10 67.19 38.74 0.98
C LEU A 10 68.44 38.53 0.10
N ALA A 11 68.26 38.48 -1.25
CA ALA A 11 69.09 39.07 -2.26
C ALA A 11 68.49 38.77 -3.63
N ALA A 12 67.96 39.65 -4.38
CA ALA A 12 68.41 40.74 -5.21
C ALA A 12 68.93 40.30 -6.60
N THR A 13 68.11 40.63 -7.60
CA THR A 13 68.40 41.19 -8.95
C THR A 13 69.37 40.53 -9.92
N ALA A 14 68.85 40.22 -11.12
CA ALA A 14 69.51 40.63 -12.40
C ALA A 14 68.44 40.72 -13.54
N LEU A 15 68.36 41.86 -14.17
CA LEU A 15 67.67 42.12 -15.42
C LEU A 15 68.40 41.47 -16.59
N SER A 16 67.66 40.88 -17.55
CA SER A 16 68.07 40.77 -18.92
C SER A 16 66.88 40.94 -19.84
N CYS A 17 67.00 41.96 -20.72
CA CYS A 17 66.10 42.32 -21.80
C CYS A 17 66.14 41.24 -22.89
N GLY A 18 65.00 40.80 -23.35
CA GLY A 18 64.89 39.85 -24.50
C GLY A 18 63.57 40.09 -25.25
N ALA A 19 63.69 40.39 -26.51
CA ALA A 19 62.72 40.95 -27.45
C ALA A 19 61.36 40.24 -27.55
N MET A 20 60.33 41.01 -27.82
CA MET A 20 58.95 40.64 -28.18
C MET A 20 58.90 39.81 -29.47
N ALA A 21 58.16 38.71 -29.38
CA ALA A 21 57.50 38.10 -30.53
C ALA A 21 56.00 37.98 -30.18
N GLN A 22 55.20 38.78 -30.88
CA GLN A 22 53.73 38.73 -30.80
C GLN A 22 53.23 37.47 -31.53
N SER A 23 52.62 36.55 -30.81
CA SER A 23 51.81 35.47 -31.40
C SER A 23 50.35 35.92 -31.52
N PRO A 24 49.62 35.55 -32.60
CA PRO A 24 48.25 36.01 -32.78
C PRO A 24 47.29 35.34 -31.77
N THR A 25 46.51 36.16 -31.10
CA THR A 25 45.40 35.76 -30.23
C THR A 25 44.32 35.02 -31.03
N ALA A 26 44.14 33.72 -30.77
CA ALA A 26 42.97 32.96 -31.21
C ALA A 26 41.69 33.57 -30.59
N PRO A 27 40.57 33.66 -31.33
CA PRO A 27 39.31 34.14 -30.76
C PRO A 27 38.80 33.16 -29.70
N ALA A 28 38.54 33.68 -28.50
CA ALA A 28 37.87 32.95 -27.43
C ALA A 28 36.50 32.52 -27.94
N LEU A 29 36.31 31.20 -28.13
CA LEU A 29 34.99 30.57 -28.30
C LEU A 29 34.19 30.85 -27.04
N ARG A 30 33.28 31.81 -27.10
CA ARG A 30 32.23 31.97 -26.08
C ARG A 30 31.32 30.75 -26.19
N ASN A 31 31.50 29.79 -25.29
CA ASN A 31 30.51 28.75 -25.04
C ASN A 31 29.26 29.41 -24.45
N ASN A 32 28.41 29.95 -25.31
CA ASN A 32 27.01 30.27 -24.98
C ASN A 32 26.17 28.99 -25.02
N SER A 33 26.52 27.97 -24.24
CA SER A 33 25.55 26.97 -23.87
C SER A 33 24.62 27.62 -22.82
N ALA A 34 23.42 27.99 -23.25
CA ALA A 34 22.34 28.29 -22.30
C ALA A 34 22.32 27.17 -21.24
N PRO A 35 22.19 27.50 -19.94
CA PRO A 35 22.04 26.46 -18.93
C PRO A 35 20.87 25.57 -19.36
N ALA A 36 21.11 24.25 -19.36
CA ALA A 36 20.07 23.27 -19.63
C ALA A 36 18.83 23.65 -18.77
N PRO A 37 17.61 23.63 -19.32
CA PRO A 37 16.42 23.92 -18.53
C PRO A 37 16.49 23.08 -17.26
N ALA A 38 16.36 23.70 -16.10
CA ALA A 38 16.29 22.97 -14.83
C ALA A 38 15.22 21.89 -15.00
N GLU A 39 15.59 20.61 -14.86
CA GLU A 39 14.65 19.49 -15.00
C GLU A 39 13.44 19.78 -14.14
N ARG A 40 12.26 19.85 -14.75
CA ARG A 40 11.02 20.14 -14.01
C ARG A 40 10.80 18.99 -13.03
N ARG A 41 10.67 19.32 -11.76
CA ARG A 41 10.30 18.32 -10.72
C ARG A 41 8.95 17.69 -11.08
N PRO A 42 8.84 16.36 -11.09
CA PRO A 42 7.61 15.68 -11.49
C PRO A 42 6.48 15.92 -10.49
N ASN A 43 5.25 15.83 -10.97
CA ASN A 43 4.09 15.63 -10.09
C ASN A 43 4.03 14.16 -9.68
N PHE A 44 3.41 13.90 -8.54
CA PHE A 44 3.18 12.54 -8.03
C PHE A 44 1.69 12.29 -7.80
N LEU A 45 1.21 11.15 -8.29
CA LEU A 45 -0.11 10.60 -7.98
C LEU A 45 0.08 9.20 -7.42
N VAL A 46 -0.16 9.03 -6.11
CA VAL A 46 -0.17 7.72 -5.44
C VAL A 46 -1.61 7.28 -5.24
N ILE A 47 -1.99 6.18 -5.88
CA ILE A 47 -3.32 5.57 -5.81
C ILE A 47 -3.22 4.30 -4.99
N VAL A 48 -4.07 4.16 -3.97
CA VAL A 48 -4.11 2.96 -3.13
C VAL A 48 -5.50 2.34 -3.20
N ALA A 49 -5.57 1.06 -3.55
CA ALA A 49 -6.76 0.23 -3.42
C ALA A 49 -6.77 -0.45 -2.04
N ASP A 50 -7.96 -0.65 -1.48
CA ASP A 50 -8.18 -1.22 -0.15
C ASP A 50 -8.66 -2.66 -0.28
N ASP A 51 -7.86 -3.64 0.15
CA ASP A 51 -8.15 -5.08 0.06
C ASP A 51 -8.21 -5.66 -1.37
N LEU A 52 -7.48 -5.09 -2.34
CA LEU A 52 -7.44 -5.61 -3.70
C LEU A 52 -6.58 -6.88 -3.79
N GLY A 53 -7.11 -7.93 -4.42
CA GLY A 53 -6.37 -9.17 -4.66
C GLY A 53 -5.26 -9.00 -5.70
N TRP A 54 -4.16 -9.75 -5.53
CA TRP A 54 -3.00 -9.67 -6.43
C TRP A 54 -3.33 -10.02 -7.88
N SER A 55 -4.35 -10.87 -8.11
CA SER A 55 -4.75 -11.35 -9.43
C SER A 55 -5.98 -10.65 -10.01
N ASP A 56 -6.48 -9.55 -9.43
CA ASP A 56 -7.78 -8.99 -9.81
C ASP A 56 -7.74 -8.15 -11.08
N LEU A 57 -6.65 -7.41 -11.33
CA LEU A 57 -6.52 -6.56 -12.52
C LEU A 57 -6.19 -7.38 -13.76
N GLY A 58 -6.66 -6.95 -14.93
CA GLY A 58 -6.37 -7.59 -16.21
C GLY A 58 -4.88 -7.72 -16.49
N SER A 59 -4.08 -6.70 -16.20
CA SER A 59 -2.62 -6.68 -16.30
C SER A 59 -1.90 -7.63 -15.32
N PHE A 60 -2.61 -8.18 -14.33
CA PHE A 60 -2.16 -9.19 -13.36
C PHE A 60 -2.89 -10.54 -13.49
N GLY A 61 -3.60 -10.76 -14.61
CA GLY A 61 -4.24 -12.04 -14.95
C GLY A 61 -5.73 -12.12 -14.62
N GLY A 62 -6.32 -11.06 -14.08
CA GLY A 62 -7.74 -10.96 -13.75
C GLY A 62 -8.66 -10.88 -14.96
N GLU A 63 -9.92 -11.21 -14.71
CA GLU A 63 -11.01 -11.12 -15.70
C GLU A 63 -11.87 -9.86 -15.50
N ILE A 64 -11.66 -9.13 -14.40
CA ILE A 64 -12.38 -7.90 -14.10
C ILE A 64 -11.97 -6.82 -15.12
N SER A 65 -12.93 -6.03 -15.57
CA SER A 65 -12.67 -4.96 -16.54
C SER A 65 -11.92 -3.80 -15.87
N THR A 66 -10.63 -3.65 -16.19
CA THR A 66 -9.75 -2.63 -15.61
C THR A 66 -8.90 -1.91 -16.68
N PRO A 67 -9.51 -1.43 -17.80
CA PRO A 67 -8.75 -0.94 -18.94
C PRO A 67 -7.88 0.28 -18.64
N ASN A 68 -8.26 1.15 -17.69
CA ASN A 68 -7.50 2.35 -17.35
C ASN A 68 -6.26 2.00 -16.50
N LEU A 69 -6.42 1.15 -15.48
CA LEU A 69 -5.31 0.65 -14.67
C LEU A 69 -4.37 -0.23 -15.49
N ASP A 70 -4.92 -1.09 -16.37
CA ASP A 70 -4.13 -1.96 -17.24
C ASP A 70 -3.30 -1.16 -18.23
N ALA A 71 -3.83 -0.07 -18.78
CA ALA A 71 -3.09 0.81 -19.67
C ALA A 71 -1.89 1.46 -18.95
N ILE A 72 -2.09 1.97 -17.73
CA ILE A 72 -1.00 2.55 -16.92
C ILE A 72 0.04 1.47 -16.57
N ALA A 73 -0.41 0.30 -16.10
CA ALA A 73 0.46 -0.81 -15.69
C ALA A 73 1.32 -1.35 -16.83
N THR A 74 0.74 -1.48 -18.03
CA THR A 74 1.44 -2.00 -19.21
C THR A 74 2.35 -0.97 -19.86
N ALA A 75 2.00 0.31 -19.83
CA ALA A 75 2.88 1.39 -20.26
C ALA A 75 4.06 1.60 -19.29
N GLY A 76 3.90 1.30 -18.02
CA GLY A 76 4.88 1.47 -16.97
C GLY A 76 5.67 0.19 -16.62
N VAL A 77 6.03 0.06 -15.36
CA VAL A 77 6.67 -1.11 -14.76
C VAL A 77 5.72 -1.80 -13.79
N ARG A 78 5.44 -3.08 -14.01
CA ARG A 78 4.67 -3.94 -13.08
C ARG A 78 5.64 -4.62 -12.12
N PHE A 79 5.30 -4.64 -10.82
CA PHE A 79 6.12 -5.28 -9.80
C PHE A 79 5.50 -6.62 -9.40
N THR A 80 6.26 -7.71 -9.51
CA THR A 80 5.80 -9.03 -9.04
C THR A 80 6.23 -9.34 -7.61
N GLY A 81 7.12 -8.54 -7.04
CA GLY A 81 7.65 -8.69 -5.68
C GLY A 81 7.43 -7.47 -4.78
N PHE A 82 6.33 -6.72 -4.95
CA PHE A 82 6.00 -5.58 -4.09
C PHE A 82 5.22 -6.05 -2.86
N HIS A 83 5.71 -5.70 -1.66
CA HIS A 83 5.17 -6.17 -0.40
C HIS A 83 4.76 -5.01 0.52
N THR A 84 3.73 -5.26 1.32
CA THR A 84 3.16 -4.35 2.30
C THR A 84 3.07 -5.02 3.67
N ALA A 85 2.61 -4.31 4.69
CA ALA A 85 2.10 -4.95 5.90
C ALA A 85 0.81 -5.72 5.57
N PRO A 86 0.43 -6.72 6.40
CA PRO A 86 -0.72 -7.56 6.09
C PRO A 86 -2.09 -6.90 6.34
N THR A 87 -2.14 -5.61 6.72
CA THR A 87 -3.40 -4.84 6.90
C THR A 87 -3.23 -3.35 6.61
N CYS A 88 -4.37 -2.64 6.51
CA CYS A 88 -4.51 -1.27 6.00
C CYS A 88 -3.66 -0.24 6.75
N SER A 89 -3.94 0.06 8.06
CA SER A 89 -3.29 1.18 8.74
C SER A 89 -1.79 0.97 8.98
N PRO A 90 -1.27 -0.24 9.29
CA PRO A 90 0.16 -0.52 9.27
C PRO A 90 0.80 -0.19 7.92
N THR A 91 0.23 -0.67 6.81
CA THR A 91 0.75 -0.35 5.46
C THR A 91 0.72 1.15 5.17
N ARG A 92 -0.38 1.83 5.48
CA ARG A 92 -0.52 3.28 5.22
C ARG A 92 0.46 4.10 6.02
N SER A 93 0.79 3.68 7.25
CA SER A 93 1.85 4.31 8.04
C SER A 93 3.23 4.13 7.41
N MET A 94 3.55 2.92 6.96
CA MET A 94 4.81 2.60 6.27
C MET A 94 4.93 3.36 4.94
N LEU A 95 3.85 3.42 4.15
CA LEU A 95 3.77 4.14 2.88
C LEU A 95 4.11 5.61 3.03
N LEU A 96 3.46 6.27 4.00
CA LEU A 96 3.60 7.71 4.16
C LEU A 96 4.84 8.13 4.96
N SER A 97 5.42 7.24 5.77
CA SER A 97 6.59 7.57 6.60
C SER A 97 7.92 7.00 6.08
N GLY A 98 7.89 5.93 5.26
CA GLY A 98 9.09 5.17 4.91
C GLY A 98 9.69 4.38 6.08
N ILE A 99 8.94 4.16 7.16
CA ILE A 99 9.37 3.59 8.44
C ILE A 99 8.48 2.38 8.76
N ASP A 100 9.04 1.38 9.43
CA ASP A 100 8.33 0.21 9.95
C ASP A 100 7.12 0.63 10.81
N ASN A 101 6.01 -0.07 10.67
CA ASN A 101 4.75 0.25 11.31
C ASN A 101 4.84 0.27 12.86
N HIS A 102 5.66 -0.58 13.50
CA HIS A 102 5.88 -0.57 14.94
C HIS A 102 6.60 0.70 15.41
N GLN A 103 7.46 1.27 14.59
CA GLN A 103 8.13 2.53 14.91
C GLN A 103 7.30 3.75 14.49
N ALA A 104 6.40 3.59 13.51
CA ALA A 104 5.52 4.66 13.05
C ALA A 104 4.23 4.81 13.89
N GLY A 105 4.00 3.95 14.89
CA GLY A 105 2.87 4.05 15.81
C GLY A 105 1.70 3.11 15.55
N LEU A 106 1.84 2.23 14.57
CA LEU A 106 0.79 1.32 14.09
C LEU A 106 1.30 -0.13 14.04
N GLY A 107 1.94 -0.58 15.12
CA GLY A 107 2.27 -1.99 15.35
C GLY A 107 1.04 -2.90 15.33
N SER A 108 -0.16 -2.33 15.51
CA SER A 108 -1.46 -2.93 15.20
C SER A 108 -2.43 -1.82 14.75
N MET A 109 -3.58 -2.20 14.18
CA MET A 109 -4.66 -1.24 13.93
C MET A 109 -5.25 -0.77 15.27
N ALA A 110 -5.67 0.50 15.35
CA ALA A 110 -6.20 1.08 16.59
C ALA A 110 -7.36 0.28 17.19
N GLU A 111 -8.25 -0.23 16.30
CA GLU A 111 -9.44 -1.00 16.68
C GLU A 111 -9.15 -2.47 17.02
N THR A 112 -7.91 -2.94 16.84
CA THR A 112 -7.51 -4.33 17.11
C THR A 112 -6.38 -4.45 18.12
N LEU A 113 -6.02 -3.36 18.80
CA LEU A 113 -5.02 -3.35 19.86
C LEU A 113 -5.38 -4.37 20.94
N GLN A 114 -4.39 -5.17 21.33
CA GLN A 114 -4.53 -6.14 22.39
C GLN A 114 -4.18 -5.50 23.74
N PRO A 115 -4.71 -6.02 24.87
CA PRO A 115 -4.46 -5.44 26.19
C PRO A 115 -2.97 -5.25 26.55
N ASP A 116 -2.09 -6.14 26.09
CA ASP A 116 -0.63 -6.08 26.27
C ASP A 116 0.06 -5.06 25.36
N GLN A 117 -0.62 -4.57 24.33
CA GLN A 117 -0.16 -3.55 23.38
C GLN A 117 -0.59 -2.13 23.75
N VAL A 118 -1.72 -1.99 24.49
CA VAL A 118 -2.27 -0.69 24.86
C VAL A 118 -1.26 0.13 25.68
N GLY A 119 -1.00 1.37 25.23
CA GLY A 119 -0.05 2.28 25.89
C GLY A 119 1.42 1.96 25.65
N ARG A 120 1.74 0.97 24.84
CA ARG A 120 3.14 0.66 24.49
C ARG A 120 3.62 1.56 23.34
N PRO A 121 4.89 2.01 23.38
CA PRO A 121 5.48 2.72 22.24
C PRO A 121 5.41 1.89 20.96
N GLY A 122 4.96 2.51 19.87
CA GLY A 122 4.76 1.84 18.60
C GLY A 122 3.35 1.28 18.38
N TYR A 123 2.50 1.35 19.41
CA TYR A 123 1.10 0.91 19.38
C TYR A 123 0.15 2.07 19.76
N GLU A 124 0.51 3.27 19.34
CA GLU A 124 -0.28 4.49 19.59
C GLU A 124 -1.62 4.49 18.85
N GLY A 125 -1.76 3.65 17.80
CA GLY A 125 -2.97 3.59 16.97
C GLY A 125 -3.12 4.76 15.99
N TYR A 126 -2.07 5.57 15.83
CA TYR A 126 -1.99 6.67 14.85
C TYR A 126 -0.56 6.90 14.40
N LEU A 127 -0.39 7.58 13.27
CA LEU A 127 0.92 7.99 12.77
C LEU A 127 1.58 8.95 13.78
N ASN A 128 2.57 8.47 14.53
CA ASN A 128 3.15 9.16 15.67
C ASN A 128 4.13 10.29 15.28
N ASP A 129 4.64 11.01 16.29
CA ASP A 129 5.51 12.16 16.08
C ASP A 129 7.00 11.79 15.90
N ARG A 130 7.36 10.52 15.99
CA ARG A 130 8.71 10.03 15.68
C ARG A 130 8.99 10.02 14.17
N VAL A 131 7.95 10.15 13.34
CA VAL A 131 8.06 10.16 11.90
C VAL A 131 7.47 11.43 11.28
N ALA A 132 8.04 11.87 10.17
CA ALA A 132 7.40 12.83 9.28
C ALA A 132 6.71 12.06 8.14
N SER A 133 5.53 12.52 7.73
CA SER A 133 4.89 11.98 6.53
C SER A 133 5.57 12.53 5.27
N ILE A 134 5.55 11.76 4.20
CA ILE A 134 6.06 12.26 2.90
C ILE A 134 5.30 13.50 2.43
N ALA A 135 4.03 13.68 2.82
CA ALA A 135 3.28 14.88 2.53
C ALA A 135 3.83 16.11 3.27
N GLU A 136 4.24 15.96 4.55
CA GLU A 136 4.91 17.01 5.31
C GLU A 136 6.24 17.44 4.65
N LEU A 137 7.04 16.44 4.23
CA LEU A 137 8.34 16.70 3.60
C LEU A 137 8.20 17.34 2.21
N LEU A 138 7.32 16.83 1.37
CA LEU A 138 7.07 17.39 0.05
C LEU A 138 6.42 18.79 0.13
N HIS A 139 5.52 19.02 1.10
CA HIS A 139 4.96 20.35 1.35
C HIS A 139 6.06 21.37 1.71
N GLN A 140 6.93 21.02 2.65
CA GLN A 140 8.10 21.84 3.00
C GLN A 140 9.00 22.08 1.78
N GLY A 141 9.12 21.10 0.88
CA GLY A 141 9.87 21.19 -0.37
C GLY A 141 9.15 21.95 -1.49
N GLY A 142 8.02 22.59 -1.21
CA GLY A 142 7.30 23.44 -2.16
C GLY A 142 6.35 22.69 -3.10
N TYR A 143 5.91 21.48 -2.76
CA TYR A 143 4.82 20.79 -3.45
C TYR A 143 3.47 21.25 -2.91
N ARG A 144 2.46 21.31 -3.77
CA ARG A 144 1.05 21.25 -3.36
C ARG A 144 0.72 19.83 -2.94
N THR A 145 0.11 19.65 -1.78
CA THR A 145 -0.17 18.34 -1.22
C THR A 145 -1.66 18.13 -1.10
N LEU A 146 -2.18 17.11 -1.78
CA LEU A 146 -3.60 16.85 -1.98
C LEU A 146 -3.94 15.43 -1.53
N MET A 147 -5.07 15.25 -0.83
CA MET A 147 -5.56 13.94 -0.46
C MET A 147 -7.07 13.85 -0.63
N SER A 148 -7.56 12.71 -1.16
CA SER A 148 -8.99 12.39 -1.11
C SER A 148 -9.19 10.89 -0.96
N GLY A 149 -9.81 10.44 0.15
CA GLY A 149 -10.06 9.02 0.42
C GLY A 149 -9.90 8.60 1.87
N LYS A 150 -9.58 7.32 2.08
CA LYS A 150 -9.40 6.70 3.41
C LYS A 150 -8.06 7.11 4.04
N TRP A 151 -8.11 7.60 5.28
CA TRP A 151 -6.92 7.97 6.05
C TRP A 151 -6.39 6.83 6.92
N HIS A 152 -7.15 6.43 7.92
CA HIS A 152 -6.88 5.33 8.84
C HIS A 152 -5.56 5.44 9.63
N LEU A 153 -5.12 6.68 9.93
CA LEU A 153 -3.85 6.97 10.63
C LEU A 153 -4.04 7.95 11.81
N GLY A 154 -5.25 7.97 12.38
CA GLY A 154 -5.63 8.78 13.54
C GLY A 154 -6.91 9.56 13.30
N LEU A 155 -7.70 9.75 14.37
CA LEU A 155 -9.05 10.29 14.31
C LEU A 155 -9.12 11.76 14.75
N SER A 156 -8.22 12.21 15.63
CA SER A 156 -8.23 13.57 16.15
C SER A 156 -7.78 14.59 15.09
N PRO A 157 -8.12 15.88 15.23
CA PRO A 157 -7.69 16.92 14.30
C PRO A 157 -6.17 16.96 14.10
N GLU A 158 -5.40 16.76 15.18
CA GLU A 158 -3.94 16.82 15.21
C GLU A 158 -3.28 15.60 14.53
N ARG A 159 -4.06 14.55 14.28
CA ARG A 159 -3.62 13.30 13.62
C ARG A 159 -4.23 13.13 12.25
N GLY A 160 -5.08 14.05 11.82
CA GLY A 160 -5.72 14.03 10.52
C GLY A 160 -4.79 14.50 9.40
N PRO A 161 -5.19 14.31 8.12
CA PRO A 161 -4.35 14.64 6.96
C PRO A 161 -3.88 16.10 6.92
N ALA A 162 -4.76 17.05 7.29
CA ALA A 162 -4.42 18.48 7.28
C ALA A 162 -3.25 18.81 8.24
N ALA A 163 -3.19 18.15 9.41
CA ALA A 163 -2.09 18.30 10.36
C ALA A 163 -0.84 17.50 9.95
N ARG A 164 -0.97 16.58 9.01
CA ARG A 164 0.11 15.71 8.52
C ARG A 164 0.55 16.08 7.09
N GLY A 165 0.44 17.38 6.76
CA GLY A 165 1.08 17.99 5.60
C GLY A 165 0.23 18.06 4.33
N PHE A 166 -1.07 17.78 4.34
CA PHE A 166 -1.95 17.95 3.17
C PHE A 166 -2.63 19.33 3.17
N GLU A 167 -2.33 20.17 2.16
CA GLU A 167 -2.94 21.50 1.98
C GLU A 167 -4.45 21.41 1.68
N ARG A 168 -4.83 20.37 0.93
CA ARG A 168 -6.22 20.05 0.61
C ARG A 168 -6.48 18.61 0.95
N SER A 169 -7.53 18.34 1.71
CA SER A 169 -7.88 16.97 2.08
C SER A 169 -9.37 16.76 2.22
N TYR A 170 -9.88 15.66 1.68
CA TYR A 170 -11.17 15.10 2.02
C TYR A 170 -10.97 13.65 2.49
N ALA A 171 -11.27 13.34 3.74
CA ALA A 171 -10.83 12.09 4.35
C ALA A 171 -11.93 11.36 5.12
N LEU A 172 -12.08 10.06 4.85
CA LEU A 172 -12.65 9.06 5.74
C LEU A 172 -11.58 8.72 6.79
N LEU A 173 -11.83 9.00 8.07
CA LEU A 173 -10.80 8.84 9.11
C LEU A 173 -10.64 7.40 9.59
N GLN A 174 -11.73 6.62 9.67
CA GLN A 174 -11.73 5.22 10.12
C GLN A 174 -11.31 4.25 9.01
N GLY A 175 -11.12 2.98 9.40
CA GLY A 175 -10.82 1.89 8.50
C GLY A 175 -11.97 1.43 7.62
N LEU A 176 -13.19 1.82 7.93
CA LEU A 176 -14.43 1.36 7.32
C LEU A 176 -15.43 2.50 7.18
N GLY A 177 -16.23 2.46 6.13
CA GLY A 177 -17.41 3.32 5.91
C GLY A 177 -18.30 2.73 4.82
N ASN A 178 -19.59 2.99 4.93
CA ASN A 178 -20.57 2.61 3.90
C ASN A 178 -20.29 3.37 2.60
N HIS A 179 -20.23 2.66 1.48
CA HIS A 179 -19.87 3.27 0.18
C HIS A 179 -20.91 4.23 -0.38
N PHE A 180 -22.13 4.25 0.18
CA PHE A 180 -23.20 5.19 -0.18
C PHE A 180 -23.60 6.13 0.98
N GLY A 181 -22.86 6.07 2.12
CA GLY A 181 -23.13 6.91 3.28
C GLY A 181 -24.40 6.56 4.05
N ALA A 182 -24.89 5.33 3.97
CA ALA A 182 -26.08 4.89 4.70
C ALA A 182 -25.85 4.75 6.21
N ASP A 183 -24.60 4.69 6.65
CA ASP A 183 -24.15 4.64 8.05
C ASP A 183 -24.01 6.02 8.72
N GLN A 184 -24.45 7.10 8.08
CA GLN A 184 -24.41 8.48 8.62
C GLN A 184 -25.66 8.87 9.40
N ASN A 185 -26.50 7.91 9.79
CA ASN A 185 -27.73 8.16 10.53
C ASN A 185 -27.56 7.99 12.05
N ASP A 186 -28.60 8.39 12.81
CA ASP A 186 -28.53 8.40 14.29
C ASP A 186 -28.44 6.99 14.90
N ALA A 187 -28.95 5.95 14.22
CA ALA A 187 -28.83 4.58 14.70
C ALA A 187 -27.37 4.10 14.74
N TRP A 188 -26.59 4.45 13.71
CA TRP A 188 -25.16 4.14 13.65
C TRP A 188 -24.34 5.01 14.61
N LYS A 189 -24.70 6.30 14.77
CA LYS A 189 -24.07 7.19 15.75
C LYS A 189 -24.32 6.72 17.19
N ALA A 190 -25.51 6.22 17.49
CA ALA A 190 -25.87 5.74 18.83
C ALA A 190 -25.04 4.54 19.32
N ILE A 191 -24.40 3.81 18.41
CA ILE A 191 -23.49 2.69 18.73
C ILE A 191 -22.02 3.02 18.44
N ASP A 192 -21.70 4.31 18.20
CA ASP A 192 -20.35 4.80 17.87
C ASP A 192 -19.70 4.10 16.65
N ALA A 193 -20.53 3.72 15.67
CA ALA A 193 -20.09 3.03 14.47
C ALA A 193 -20.23 3.86 13.19
N ALA A 194 -20.71 5.10 13.29
CA ALA A 194 -20.78 6.02 12.16
C ALA A 194 -19.36 6.57 11.84
N PRO A 195 -18.88 6.43 10.60
CA PRO A 195 -17.57 6.94 10.24
C PRO A 195 -17.54 8.48 10.22
N THR A 196 -16.36 9.03 10.51
CA THR A 196 -16.10 10.47 10.52
C THR A 196 -15.42 10.89 9.25
N TYR A 197 -15.96 11.93 8.61
CA TYR A 197 -15.36 12.56 7.44
C TYR A 197 -14.87 13.96 7.79
N ARG A 198 -13.72 14.36 7.24
CA ARG A 198 -13.19 15.72 7.35
C ARG A 198 -12.89 16.30 5.98
N ASP A 199 -13.24 17.58 5.81
CA ASP A 199 -12.83 18.42 4.66
C ASP A 199 -11.88 19.49 5.17
N ASN A 200 -10.62 19.45 4.76
CA ASN A 200 -9.57 20.36 5.23
C ASN A 200 -9.53 20.49 6.77
N GLY A 201 -9.61 19.35 7.46
CA GLY A 201 -9.59 19.27 8.93
C GLY A 201 -10.93 19.50 9.63
N LYS A 202 -11.96 20.03 8.96
CA LYS A 202 -13.31 20.26 9.54
C LYS A 202 -14.18 19.02 9.36
N ILE A 203 -14.91 18.62 10.42
CA ILE A 203 -15.89 17.54 10.32
C ILE A 203 -17.02 17.96 9.37
N VAL A 204 -17.34 17.08 8.42
CA VAL A 204 -18.42 17.26 7.46
C VAL A 204 -19.25 15.99 7.36
N PRO A 205 -20.56 16.11 7.06
CA PRO A 205 -21.36 14.93 6.74
C PRO A 205 -20.92 14.34 5.38
N TYR A 206 -21.00 13.02 5.27
CA TYR A 206 -20.86 12.39 3.95
C TYR A 206 -22.14 12.60 3.12
N PRO A 207 -22.02 12.94 1.82
CA PRO A 207 -23.20 13.15 0.96
C PRO A 207 -23.92 11.83 0.68
N LYS A 208 -25.07 11.63 1.34
CA LYS A 208 -25.88 10.41 1.25
C LYS A 208 -26.19 10.04 -0.21
N GLY A 209 -26.03 8.77 -0.54
CA GLY A 209 -26.31 8.21 -1.86
C GLY A 209 -25.20 8.43 -2.89
N ARG A 210 -24.15 9.18 -2.61
CA ARG A 210 -22.97 9.28 -3.48
C ARG A 210 -22.08 8.07 -3.26
N TYR A 211 -21.63 7.43 -4.34
CA TYR A 211 -20.70 6.30 -4.24
C TYR A 211 -19.29 6.78 -3.83
N SER A 212 -18.64 6.09 -2.89
CA SER A 212 -17.40 6.58 -2.27
C SER A 212 -16.27 6.82 -3.27
N ALA A 213 -16.01 5.86 -4.17
CA ALA A 213 -14.95 6.02 -5.17
C ALA A 213 -15.24 7.21 -6.12
N ASP A 214 -16.50 7.43 -6.49
CA ASP A 214 -16.90 8.57 -7.32
C ASP A 214 -16.64 9.89 -6.58
N TYR A 215 -17.07 9.96 -5.32
CA TYR A 215 -16.97 11.20 -4.56
C TYR A 215 -15.53 11.56 -4.20
N PHE A 216 -14.71 10.57 -3.80
CA PHE A 216 -13.28 10.80 -3.57
C PHE A 216 -12.57 11.29 -4.84
N THR A 217 -12.95 10.72 -5.99
CA THR A 217 -12.43 11.15 -7.29
C THR A 217 -12.85 12.59 -7.62
N ASP A 218 -14.12 12.94 -7.43
CA ASP A 218 -14.63 14.30 -7.65
C ASP A 218 -13.88 15.32 -6.80
N ARG A 219 -13.64 15.00 -5.52
CA ARG A 219 -12.91 15.87 -4.61
C ARG A 219 -11.46 16.07 -5.05
N LEU A 220 -10.75 14.98 -5.43
CA LEU A 220 -9.38 15.09 -5.92
C LEU A 220 -9.29 15.91 -7.20
N ILE A 221 -10.18 15.66 -8.18
CA ILE A 221 -10.23 16.43 -9.44
C ILE A 221 -10.46 17.90 -9.13
N GLY A 222 -11.40 18.23 -8.23
CA GLY A 222 -11.63 19.61 -7.79
C GLY A 222 -10.37 20.25 -7.20
N PHE A 223 -9.62 19.55 -6.35
CA PHE A 223 -8.36 20.07 -5.80
C PHE A 223 -7.28 20.28 -6.87
N LEU A 224 -7.21 19.41 -7.88
CA LEU A 224 -6.30 19.58 -9.02
C LEU A 224 -6.69 20.81 -9.85
N GLU A 225 -7.98 21.01 -10.12
CA GLU A 225 -8.51 22.14 -10.89
C GLU A 225 -8.35 23.48 -10.16
N GLU A 226 -8.58 23.53 -8.84
CA GLU A 226 -8.27 24.71 -8.00
C GLU A 226 -6.82 25.16 -8.18
N GLY A 227 -5.90 24.23 -8.37
CA GLY A 227 -4.48 24.50 -8.57
C GLY A 227 -4.02 24.52 -10.03
N ALA A 228 -4.92 24.64 -11.01
CA ALA A 228 -4.53 24.60 -12.41
C ALA A 228 -3.51 25.66 -12.81
N LYS A 229 -3.57 26.86 -12.18
CA LYS A 229 -2.66 28.00 -12.41
C LYS A 229 -1.47 28.03 -11.45
N ASP A 230 -1.39 27.11 -10.49
CA ASP A 230 -0.25 27.03 -9.56
C ASP A 230 0.95 26.41 -10.27
N ALA A 231 2.08 27.10 -10.26
CA ALA A 231 3.31 26.63 -10.90
C ALA A 231 4.02 25.53 -10.11
N ARG A 232 3.65 25.32 -8.84
CA ARG A 232 4.23 24.27 -8.00
C ARG A 232 3.85 22.90 -8.52
N PRO A 233 4.73 21.90 -8.47
CA PRO A 233 4.33 20.51 -8.67
C PRO A 233 3.40 20.06 -7.54
N PHE A 234 2.63 18.99 -7.77
CA PHE A 234 1.75 18.43 -6.74
C PHE A 234 2.16 17.03 -6.33
N PHE A 235 1.85 16.68 -5.08
CA PHE A 235 1.73 15.35 -4.56
C PHE A 235 0.25 15.07 -4.25
N ALA A 236 -0.36 14.15 -4.99
CA ALA A 236 -1.73 13.74 -4.81
C ALA A 236 -1.78 12.30 -4.27
N TYR A 237 -2.46 12.11 -3.14
CA TYR A 237 -2.71 10.82 -2.52
C TYR A 237 -4.19 10.47 -2.64
N LEU A 238 -4.51 9.39 -3.38
CA LEU A 238 -5.85 8.93 -3.66
C LEU A 238 -6.05 7.52 -3.08
N PRO A 239 -6.18 7.38 -1.77
CA PRO A 239 -6.46 6.10 -1.12
C PRO A 239 -7.96 5.82 -1.16
N TYR A 240 -8.39 5.03 -2.14
CA TYR A 240 -9.75 4.55 -2.18
C TYR A 240 -10.08 3.67 -0.97
N SER A 241 -11.36 3.60 -0.61
CA SER A 241 -11.90 2.59 0.31
C SER A 241 -12.48 1.39 -0.44
N THR A 242 -12.38 1.34 -1.75
CA THR A 242 -12.76 0.22 -2.61
C THR A 242 -11.54 -0.63 -2.94
N PRO A 243 -11.72 -1.97 -3.07
CA PRO A 243 -12.94 -2.77 -2.92
C PRO A 243 -13.19 -3.36 -1.51
N HIS A 244 -12.77 -2.68 -0.41
CA HIS A 244 -13.02 -3.12 0.96
C HIS A 244 -14.53 -3.31 1.24
N TRP A 245 -14.86 -4.30 2.07
CA TRP A 245 -16.26 -4.47 2.53
C TRP A 245 -16.78 -3.23 3.30
N PRO A 246 -18.12 -2.98 3.34
CA PRO A 246 -19.21 -3.80 2.82
C PRO A 246 -19.23 -3.82 1.28
N LEU A 247 -19.54 -5.00 0.70
CA LEU A 247 -19.60 -5.13 -0.76
C LEU A 247 -20.81 -4.36 -1.30
N GLN A 248 -20.54 -3.22 -1.90
CA GLN A 248 -21.53 -2.28 -2.41
C GLN A 248 -21.02 -1.63 -3.70
N ALA A 249 -21.86 -1.57 -4.75
CA ALA A 249 -21.51 -0.92 -6.00
C ALA A 249 -22.73 -0.39 -6.72
N PRO A 250 -22.58 0.55 -7.67
CA PRO A 250 -23.69 1.00 -8.51
C PRO A 250 -24.32 -0.18 -9.27
N PRO A 251 -25.67 -0.28 -9.29
CA PRO A 251 -26.36 -1.46 -9.82
C PRO A 251 -26.09 -1.71 -11.31
N GLU A 252 -25.88 -0.67 -12.09
CA GLU A 252 -25.54 -0.78 -13.51
C GLU A 252 -24.15 -1.40 -13.75
N VAL A 253 -23.21 -1.23 -12.80
CA VAL A 253 -21.89 -1.86 -12.87
C VAL A 253 -21.99 -3.32 -12.44
N ILE A 254 -22.76 -3.62 -11.38
CA ILE A 254 -22.99 -4.99 -10.93
C ILE A 254 -23.62 -5.85 -12.04
N ALA A 255 -24.55 -5.27 -12.79
CA ALA A 255 -25.26 -5.96 -13.89
C ALA A 255 -24.30 -6.53 -14.96
N LYS A 256 -23.13 -5.92 -15.18
CA LYS A 256 -22.11 -6.39 -16.13
C LYS A 256 -21.51 -7.76 -15.73
N TYR A 257 -21.55 -8.11 -14.45
CA TYR A 257 -20.91 -9.30 -13.89
C TYR A 257 -21.90 -10.44 -13.58
N LYS A 258 -23.20 -10.24 -13.86
CA LYS A 258 -24.22 -11.23 -13.58
C LYS A 258 -23.90 -12.61 -14.19
N GLY A 259 -23.86 -13.65 -13.35
CA GLY A 259 -23.59 -15.02 -13.74
C GLY A 259 -22.12 -15.36 -14.04
N ARG A 260 -21.22 -14.38 -13.97
CA ARG A 260 -19.81 -14.57 -14.35
C ARG A 260 -19.04 -15.49 -13.39
N TYR A 261 -19.50 -15.60 -12.16
CA TYR A 261 -18.84 -16.34 -11.08
C TYR A 261 -19.56 -17.63 -10.66
N ASP A 262 -20.56 -18.07 -11.44
CA ASP A 262 -21.36 -19.27 -11.14
C ASP A 262 -20.55 -20.58 -11.19
N ALA A 263 -19.41 -20.57 -11.90
CA ALA A 263 -18.49 -21.71 -11.95
C ALA A 263 -17.61 -21.88 -10.69
N GLY A 264 -17.62 -20.91 -9.77
CA GLY A 264 -16.97 -20.95 -8.47
C GLY A 264 -15.51 -20.52 -8.44
N TYR A 265 -14.99 -20.44 -7.21
CA TYR A 265 -13.67 -19.87 -6.94
C TYR A 265 -12.51 -20.77 -7.38
N GLU A 266 -12.65 -22.10 -7.43
CA GLU A 266 -11.62 -22.98 -7.98
C GLU A 266 -11.40 -22.69 -9.46
N ARG A 267 -12.49 -22.59 -10.23
CA ARG A 267 -12.42 -22.28 -11.65
C ARG A 267 -11.81 -20.89 -11.91
N LEU A 268 -12.19 -19.92 -11.08
CA LEU A 268 -11.63 -18.56 -11.14
C LEU A 268 -10.11 -18.60 -10.94
N ARG A 269 -9.66 -19.23 -9.85
CA ARG A 269 -8.24 -19.35 -9.52
C ARG A 269 -7.44 -20.00 -10.65
N ASP A 270 -7.91 -21.11 -11.19
CA ASP A 270 -7.23 -21.82 -12.27
C ASP A 270 -7.11 -20.96 -13.53
N THR A 271 -8.18 -20.24 -13.88
CA THR A 271 -8.18 -19.34 -15.03
C THR A 271 -7.21 -18.20 -14.86
N ARG A 272 -7.18 -17.56 -13.69
CA ARG A 272 -6.26 -16.46 -13.37
C ARG A 272 -4.81 -16.94 -13.34
N LEU A 273 -4.52 -18.07 -12.70
CA LEU A 273 -3.17 -18.64 -12.66
C LEU A 273 -2.63 -18.97 -14.06
N LYS A 274 -3.47 -19.55 -14.93
CA LYS A 274 -3.10 -19.80 -16.33
C LYS A 274 -2.69 -18.49 -16.99
N ARG A 275 -3.49 -17.45 -16.84
CA ARG A 275 -3.22 -16.14 -17.45
C ARG A 275 -2.00 -15.45 -16.86
N GLN A 276 -1.74 -15.59 -15.56
CA GLN A 276 -0.51 -15.10 -14.93
C GLN A 276 0.76 -15.74 -15.51
N LYS A 277 0.71 -17.04 -15.81
CA LYS A 277 1.79 -17.76 -16.48
C LYS A 277 2.01 -17.23 -17.90
N GLU A 278 0.94 -17.03 -18.66
CA GLU A 278 0.97 -16.47 -20.02
C GLU A 278 1.56 -15.04 -20.04
N LEU A 279 1.28 -14.25 -19.01
CA LEU A 279 1.81 -12.89 -18.84
C LEU A 279 3.25 -12.84 -18.29
N GLY A 280 3.84 -13.99 -17.89
CA GLY A 280 5.19 -14.06 -17.31
C GLY A 280 5.30 -13.48 -15.89
N LEU A 281 4.17 -13.36 -15.18
CA LEU A 281 4.11 -12.83 -13.80
C LEU A 281 4.53 -13.85 -12.75
N VAL A 282 4.38 -15.14 -13.06
CA VAL A 282 4.78 -16.27 -12.24
C VAL A 282 5.49 -17.34 -13.12
N PRO A 283 6.29 -18.25 -12.54
CA PRO A 283 6.89 -19.37 -13.26
C PRO A 283 5.84 -20.21 -13.99
N ALA A 284 6.22 -20.78 -15.15
CA ALA A 284 5.30 -21.58 -15.97
C ALA A 284 4.78 -22.86 -15.25
N ASP A 285 5.61 -23.43 -14.38
CA ASP A 285 5.32 -24.61 -13.56
C ASP A 285 4.69 -24.27 -12.20
N GLN A 286 4.45 -22.99 -11.89
CA GLN A 286 3.89 -22.58 -10.61
C GLN A 286 2.58 -23.28 -10.31
N ALA A 287 2.53 -23.96 -9.15
CA ALA A 287 1.28 -24.45 -8.55
C ALA A 287 0.74 -23.42 -7.54
N PRO A 288 -0.58 -23.31 -7.37
CA PRO A 288 -1.13 -22.47 -6.31
C PRO A 288 -0.98 -23.16 -4.95
N HIS A 289 -0.95 -22.39 -3.86
CA HIS A 289 -1.05 -22.97 -2.52
C HIS A 289 -2.35 -23.76 -2.36
N ALA A 290 -2.34 -24.80 -1.54
CA ALA A 290 -3.55 -25.55 -1.20
C ALA A 290 -4.60 -24.65 -0.51
N TRP A 291 -5.88 -24.94 -0.74
CA TRP A 291 -6.96 -24.21 -0.08
C TRP A 291 -6.90 -24.36 1.45
N GLN A 292 -7.08 -23.27 2.15
CA GLN A 292 -7.10 -23.24 3.61
C GLN A 292 -8.50 -22.85 4.10
N ASP A 293 -9.14 -23.76 4.85
CA ASP A 293 -10.47 -23.53 5.44
C ASP A 293 -11.57 -23.09 4.44
N VAL A 294 -11.50 -23.62 3.22
CA VAL A 294 -12.44 -23.36 2.12
C VAL A 294 -13.20 -24.64 1.79
N LYS A 295 -14.53 -24.57 1.80
CA LYS A 295 -15.37 -25.68 1.33
C LYS A 295 -15.31 -25.77 -0.19
N PRO A 296 -15.19 -26.97 -0.79
CA PRO A 296 -15.27 -27.11 -2.23
C PRO A 296 -16.57 -26.52 -2.79
N TRP A 297 -16.49 -25.77 -3.90
CA TRP A 297 -17.67 -25.14 -4.52
C TRP A 297 -18.79 -26.15 -4.81
N ALA A 298 -18.43 -27.32 -5.31
CA ALA A 298 -19.37 -28.39 -5.62
C ALA A 298 -20.15 -28.89 -4.39
N SER A 299 -19.60 -28.74 -3.18
CA SER A 299 -20.25 -29.15 -1.92
C SER A 299 -21.27 -28.12 -1.39
N LEU A 300 -21.31 -26.92 -1.97
CA LEU A 300 -22.25 -25.87 -1.57
C LEU A 300 -23.64 -26.16 -2.14
N THR A 301 -24.69 -25.82 -1.36
CA THR A 301 -26.06 -25.84 -1.87
C THR A 301 -26.26 -24.83 -3.01
N PRO A 302 -27.25 -25.02 -3.90
CA PRO A 302 -27.55 -24.07 -4.96
C PRO A 302 -27.77 -22.64 -4.43
N GLN A 303 -28.47 -22.51 -3.30
CA GLN A 303 -28.72 -21.21 -2.66
C GLN A 303 -27.43 -20.56 -2.18
N LYS A 304 -26.52 -21.35 -1.57
CA LYS A 304 -25.23 -20.84 -1.11
C LYS A 304 -24.34 -20.45 -2.29
N ARG A 305 -24.31 -21.22 -3.36
CA ARG A 305 -23.58 -20.86 -4.59
C ARG A 305 -24.08 -19.54 -5.19
N ALA A 306 -25.40 -19.37 -5.29
CA ALA A 306 -25.98 -18.13 -5.78
C ALA A 306 -25.57 -16.92 -4.91
N LEU A 307 -25.56 -17.08 -3.58
CA LEU A 307 -25.16 -16.04 -2.65
C LEU A 307 -23.66 -15.67 -2.83
N GLU A 308 -22.78 -16.68 -2.89
CA GLU A 308 -21.35 -16.48 -3.07
C GLU A 308 -21.03 -15.88 -4.45
N SER A 309 -21.67 -16.37 -5.53
CA SER A 309 -21.54 -15.80 -6.87
C SER A 309 -21.91 -14.31 -6.87
N ARG A 310 -23.05 -13.95 -6.25
CA ARG A 310 -23.50 -12.57 -6.14
C ARG A 310 -22.51 -11.67 -5.39
N LYS A 311 -21.90 -12.17 -4.31
CA LYS A 311 -20.88 -11.42 -3.57
C LYS A 311 -19.67 -11.08 -4.45
N MET A 312 -19.19 -12.04 -5.25
CA MET A 312 -18.06 -11.80 -6.17
C MET A 312 -18.43 -10.89 -7.34
N GLU A 313 -19.67 -10.96 -7.85
CA GLU A 313 -20.18 -10.00 -8.85
C GLU A 313 -20.09 -8.55 -8.36
N VAL A 314 -20.48 -8.32 -7.08
CA VAL A 314 -20.42 -6.98 -6.49
C VAL A 314 -18.98 -6.54 -6.27
N TYR A 315 -18.11 -7.43 -5.77
CA TYR A 315 -16.68 -7.13 -5.63
C TYR A 315 -16.06 -6.72 -6.97
N ALA A 316 -16.30 -7.48 -8.02
CA ALA A 316 -15.81 -7.16 -9.36
C ALA A 316 -16.34 -5.80 -9.86
N ALA A 317 -17.60 -5.48 -9.56
CA ALA A 317 -18.17 -4.18 -9.89
C ALA A 317 -17.52 -3.03 -9.10
N MET A 318 -17.11 -3.25 -7.84
CA MET A 318 -16.35 -2.26 -7.07
C MET A 318 -15.01 -1.96 -7.70
N VAL A 319 -14.28 -2.99 -8.14
CA VAL A 319 -12.98 -2.86 -8.83
C VAL A 319 -13.14 -2.16 -10.19
N ASP A 320 -14.12 -2.57 -11.01
CA ASP A 320 -14.45 -1.92 -12.29
C ASP A 320 -14.79 -0.42 -12.08
N ARG A 321 -15.61 -0.09 -11.06
CA ARG A 321 -15.94 1.31 -10.78
C ARG A 321 -14.74 2.13 -10.31
N MET A 322 -13.85 1.54 -9.53
CA MET A 322 -12.57 2.17 -9.17
C MET A 322 -11.73 2.45 -10.41
N ASP A 323 -11.60 1.50 -11.33
CA ASP A 323 -10.89 1.69 -12.60
C ASP A 323 -11.46 2.83 -13.44
N GLN A 324 -12.79 2.91 -13.58
CA GLN A 324 -13.47 4.02 -14.27
C GLN A 324 -13.08 5.37 -13.63
N ASN A 325 -13.02 5.43 -12.30
CA ASN A 325 -12.64 6.63 -11.58
C ASN A 325 -11.16 7.00 -11.76
N VAL A 326 -10.25 6.03 -11.82
CA VAL A 326 -8.85 6.27 -12.20
C VAL A 326 -8.78 6.86 -13.61
N GLY A 327 -9.57 6.34 -14.55
CA GLY A 327 -9.70 6.91 -15.90
C GLY A 327 -10.14 8.39 -15.89
N ARG A 328 -11.07 8.76 -15.00
CA ARG A 328 -11.49 10.17 -14.82
C ARG A 328 -10.37 11.07 -14.31
N VAL A 329 -9.55 10.59 -13.34
CA VAL A 329 -8.39 11.34 -12.85
C VAL A 329 -7.37 11.53 -13.97
N VAL A 330 -7.04 10.47 -14.72
CA VAL A 330 -6.12 10.55 -15.88
C VAL A 330 -6.63 11.54 -16.92
N ALA A 331 -7.92 11.52 -17.24
CA ALA A 331 -8.53 12.47 -18.16
C ALA A 331 -8.45 13.92 -17.65
N ALA A 332 -8.61 14.14 -16.35
CA ALA A 332 -8.44 15.45 -15.73
C ALA A 332 -6.98 15.94 -15.82
N LEU A 333 -6.00 15.06 -15.52
CA LEU A 333 -4.58 15.40 -15.66
C LEU A 333 -4.20 15.76 -17.10
N LYS A 334 -4.73 15.03 -18.09
CA LYS A 334 -4.54 15.34 -19.53
C LYS A 334 -5.14 16.70 -19.89
N ARG A 335 -6.37 16.98 -19.49
CA ARG A 335 -7.05 18.27 -19.71
C ARG A 335 -6.29 19.44 -19.08
N LEU A 336 -5.66 19.23 -17.92
CA LEU A 336 -4.85 20.23 -17.21
C LEU A 336 -3.41 20.33 -17.74
N GLY A 337 -3.02 19.53 -18.75
CA GLY A 337 -1.65 19.50 -19.28
C GLY A 337 -0.60 19.04 -18.25
N LYS A 338 -0.99 18.21 -17.28
CA LYS A 338 -0.12 17.72 -16.19
C LYS A 338 0.22 16.23 -16.31
N TYR A 339 -0.41 15.49 -17.22
CA TYR A 339 -0.28 14.03 -17.29
C TYR A 339 1.15 13.58 -17.60
N GLU A 340 1.79 14.20 -18.59
CA GLU A 340 3.15 13.82 -19.04
C GLU A 340 4.23 14.11 -17.99
N ASP A 341 3.98 15.08 -17.10
CA ASP A 341 4.86 15.43 -15.99
C ASP A 341 4.50 14.69 -14.68
N THR A 342 3.58 13.71 -14.72
CA THR A 342 3.09 13.03 -13.52
C THR A 342 3.58 11.59 -13.44
N ILE A 343 4.27 11.25 -12.35
CA ILE A 343 4.57 9.87 -11.97
C ILE A 343 3.36 9.33 -11.22
N ILE A 344 2.79 8.23 -11.73
CA ILE A 344 1.66 7.52 -11.14
C ILE A 344 2.21 6.24 -10.49
N ILE A 345 1.93 6.05 -9.21
CA ILE A 345 2.19 4.81 -8.47
C ILE A 345 0.84 4.25 -8.02
N PHE A 346 0.55 3.02 -8.39
CA PHE A 346 -0.62 2.27 -7.92
C PHE A 346 -0.17 1.10 -7.06
N LEU A 347 -0.86 0.86 -5.93
CA LEU A 347 -0.68 -0.32 -5.11
C LEU A 347 -1.97 -0.68 -4.35
N ALA A 348 -2.11 -1.96 -3.97
CA ALA A 348 -3.05 -2.32 -2.92
C ALA A 348 -2.36 -2.19 -1.54
N ASP A 349 -3.13 -1.91 -0.48
CA ASP A 349 -2.55 -1.74 0.86
C ASP A 349 -2.29 -3.07 1.59
N ASN A 350 -2.97 -4.14 1.22
CA ASN A 350 -2.74 -5.52 1.67
C ASN A 350 -3.42 -6.50 0.71
N GLY A 351 -3.26 -7.80 0.97
CA GLY A 351 -4.00 -8.83 0.26
C GLY A 351 -5.51 -8.77 0.51
N PRO A 352 -6.31 -9.56 -0.24
CA PRO A 352 -7.77 -9.52 -0.21
C PRO A 352 -8.35 -10.01 1.12
N GLU A 353 -9.51 -9.46 1.54
CA GLU A 353 -10.19 -9.79 2.79
C GLU A 353 -10.85 -11.17 2.74
N GLY A 354 -10.35 -12.09 3.54
CA GLY A 354 -10.84 -13.48 3.57
C GLY A 354 -11.77 -13.86 4.73
N ASN A 355 -12.07 -12.93 5.63
CA ASN A 355 -12.92 -13.24 6.77
C ASN A 355 -14.39 -13.35 6.38
N VAL A 356 -15.11 -14.20 7.10
CA VAL A 356 -16.57 -14.25 7.07
C VAL A 356 -17.09 -13.12 7.95
N ILE A 357 -17.41 -11.99 7.33
CA ILE A 357 -17.79 -10.75 8.02
C ILE A 357 -19.25 -10.79 8.51
N ASP A 358 -20.12 -11.42 7.74
CA ASP A 358 -21.58 -11.33 7.91
C ASP A 358 -22.03 -11.74 9.32
N ALA A 359 -21.57 -12.90 9.82
CA ALA A 359 -21.99 -13.43 11.12
C ALA A 359 -21.30 -12.75 12.31
N PRO A 360 -19.97 -12.52 12.33
CA PRO A 360 -19.30 -11.79 13.41
C PRO A 360 -19.78 -10.36 13.56
N PHE A 361 -20.02 -9.63 12.44
CA PHE A 361 -20.56 -8.29 12.47
C PHE A 361 -21.99 -8.28 13.05
N GLN A 362 -22.83 -9.21 12.62
CA GLN A 362 -24.18 -9.36 13.19
C GLN A 362 -24.17 -9.73 14.68
N ALA A 363 -23.23 -10.59 15.11
CA ALA A 363 -23.09 -11.00 16.52
C ALA A 363 -22.55 -9.87 17.42
N ALA A 364 -21.75 -8.94 16.89
CA ALA A 364 -21.26 -7.79 17.62
C ALA A 364 -22.37 -6.75 17.88
N LEU A 365 -23.42 -6.76 17.06
CA LEU A 365 -24.61 -5.93 17.29
C LEU A 365 -25.48 -6.61 18.37
N LYS A 366 -25.95 -5.83 19.35
CA LYS A 366 -26.90 -6.32 20.38
C LYS A 366 -28.12 -6.98 19.70
N PRO A 367 -28.81 -7.95 20.37
CA PRO A 367 -30.01 -8.57 19.82
C PRO A 367 -30.99 -7.54 19.24
N GLY A 368 -31.41 -7.72 17.99
CA GLY A 368 -32.23 -6.75 17.25
C GLY A 368 -31.46 -5.55 16.65
N GLY A 369 -30.14 -5.47 16.83
CA GLY A 369 -29.32 -4.36 16.31
C GLY A 369 -29.29 -4.31 14.79
N VAL A 370 -29.23 -5.45 14.11
CA VAL A 370 -29.24 -5.54 12.64
C VAL A 370 -30.47 -4.86 12.05
N ALA A 371 -31.66 -5.15 12.59
CA ALA A 371 -32.90 -4.53 12.15
C ALA A 371 -32.94 -3.02 12.43
N LYS A 372 -32.42 -2.60 13.59
CA LYS A 372 -32.34 -1.16 13.96
C LYS A 372 -31.41 -0.36 13.04
N LEU A 373 -30.36 -1.00 12.52
CA LEU A 373 -29.41 -0.37 11.58
C LEU A 373 -29.92 -0.41 10.13
N GLY A 374 -31.03 -1.10 9.84
CA GLY A 374 -31.58 -1.25 8.51
C GLY A 374 -30.74 -2.11 7.57
N ILE A 375 -30.01 -3.09 8.13
CA ILE A 375 -29.15 -4.01 7.34
C ILE A 375 -30.03 -5.10 6.73
N ASP A 376 -29.88 -5.30 5.41
CA ASP A 376 -30.50 -6.37 4.64
C ASP A 376 -29.45 -7.08 3.77
N ASN A 377 -29.10 -8.31 4.13
CA ASN A 377 -28.14 -9.15 3.42
C ASN A 377 -28.83 -10.24 2.56
N SER A 378 -30.10 -10.05 2.21
CA SER A 378 -30.80 -10.92 1.28
C SER A 378 -30.15 -10.91 -0.11
N LEU A 379 -30.24 -12.02 -0.83
CA LEU A 379 -29.62 -12.19 -2.16
C LEU A 379 -29.96 -11.06 -3.14
N GLY A 380 -31.20 -10.59 -3.13
CA GLY A 380 -31.66 -9.50 -4.00
C GLY A 380 -31.12 -8.12 -3.61
N ASN A 381 -30.67 -7.94 -2.35
CA ASN A 381 -30.18 -6.68 -1.82
C ASN A 381 -28.65 -6.59 -1.76
N ILE A 382 -27.91 -7.71 -1.91
CA ILE A 382 -26.45 -7.68 -1.91
C ILE A 382 -25.93 -6.75 -3.01
N GLY A 383 -25.11 -5.78 -2.58
CA GLY A 383 -24.56 -4.71 -3.41
C GLY A 383 -25.22 -3.35 -3.21
N ALA A 384 -26.40 -3.29 -2.56
CA ALA A 384 -27.08 -2.05 -2.22
C ALA A 384 -26.49 -1.39 -0.96
N ALA A 385 -26.86 -0.13 -0.70
CA ALA A 385 -26.39 0.66 0.43
C ALA A 385 -26.68 0.06 1.82
N THR A 386 -27.70 -0.79 1.93
CA THR A 386 -28.08 -1.48 3.16
C THR A 386 -27.46 -2.86 3.33
N SER A 387 -26.69 -3.35 2.34
CA SER A 387 -26.00 -4.63 2.43
C SER A 387 -24.66 -4.49 3.14
N TYR A 388 -24.39 -5.40 4.10
CA TYR A 388 -23.14 -5.47 4.85
C TYR A 388 -22.61 -6.90 4.81
N VAL A 389 -22.00 -7.26 3.67
CA VAL A 389 -21.42 -8.58 3.44
C VAL A 389 -19.96 -8.46 2.99
N GLY A 390 -19.16 -9.49 3.30
CA GLY A 390 -17.86 -9.77 2.69
C GLY A 390 -17.98 -11.00 1.78
N TYR A 391 -16.99 -11.22 0.91
CA TYR A 391 -17.03 -12.34 -0.03
C TYR A 391 -16.40 -13.64 0.48
N GLY A 392 -15.67 -13.56 1.61
CA GLY A 392 -15.20 -14.73 2.34
C GLY A 392 -13.96 -15.42 1.75
N PRO A 393 -13.49 -16.50 2.40
CA PRO A 393 -12.16 -17.07 2.16
C PRO A 393 -11.98 -17.74 0.79
N GLY A 394 -13.03 -18.27 0.18
CA GLY A 394 -12.94 -18.90 -1.13
C GLY A 394 -12.55 -17.91 -2.24
N TRP A 395 -13.27 -16.83 -2.35
CA TRP A 395 -12.96 -15.77 -3.32
C TRP A 395 -11.66 -15.05 -3.00
N ALA A 396 -11.40 -14.74 -1.72
CA ALA A 396 -10.17 -14.09 -1.32
C ALA A 396 -8.92 -14.90 -1.71
N GLN A 397 -8.91 -16.22 -1.47
CA GLN A 397 -7.79 -17.08 -1.88
C GLN A 397 -7.71 -17.26 -3.39
N ALA A 398 -8.81 -17.18 -4.12
CA ALA A 398 -8.78 -17.12 -5.58
C ALA A 398 -8.14 -15.80 -6.05
N ASN A 399 -8.45 -14.69 -5.39
CA ASN A 399 -7.97 -13.35 -5.72
C ASN A 399 -6.50 -13.13 -5.34
N SER A 400 -5.97 -13.84 -4.34
CA SER A 400 -4.53 -13.83 -3.99
C SER A 400 -3.68 -14.82 -4.81
N SER A 401 -4.28 -15.56 -5.75
CA SER A 401 -3.59 -16.58 -6.56
C SER A 401 -2.23 -16.10 -7.10
N PRO A 402 -1.17 -16.94 -7.01
CA PRO A 402 -1.13 -18.30 -6.49
C PRO A 402 -0.78 -18.40 -5.00
N SER A 403 -0.72 -17.30 -4.29
CA SER A 403 -0.11 -17.13 -2.96
C SER A 403 -0.91 -17.77 -1.83
N TRP A 404 -0.22 -18.04 -0.72
CA TRP A 404 -0.80 -18.60 0.50
C TRP A 404 -1.55 -17.55 1.31
N LEU A 405 -2.78 -17.85 1.72
CA LEU A 405 -3.63 -17.02 2.57
C LEU A 405 -3.97 -15.63 1.99
N VAL A 406 -4.29 -14.69 2.87
CA VAL A 406 -4.98 -13.43 2.55
C VAL A 406 -4.63 -12.35 3.60
N LYS A 407 -5.28 -11.19 3.56
CA LYS A 407 -5.19 -10.11 4.57
C LYS A 407 -5.10 -10.64 6.01
N GLY A 408 -4.29 -9.98 6.82
CA GLY A 408 -4.04 -10.33 8.22
C GLY A 408 -2.97 -11.40 8.43
N TYR A 409 -2.43 -11.99 7.35
CA TYR A 409 -1.35 -12.97 7.42
C TYR A 409 -0.06 -12.43 6.78
N PRO A 410 1.13 -12.67 7.39
CA PRO A 410 2.41 -12.24 6.84
C PRO A 410 2.92 -13.13 5.70
N THR A 411 2.06 -14.03 5.19
CA THR A 411 2.29 -14.86 4.02
C THR A 411 2.21 -14.03 2.73
N GLU A 412 2.64 -14.60 1.61
CA GLU A 412 2.61 -13.89 0.31
C GLU A 412 1.19 -13.42 -0.05
N GLY A 413 0.13 -14.18 0.28
CA GLY A 413 -1.24 -13.78 -0.03
C GLY A 413 -1.77 -12.60 0.79
N GLY A 414 -1.16 -12.31 1.95
CA GLY A 414 -1.52 -11.15 2.76
C GLY A 414 -0.65 -9.92 2.51
N THR A 415 0.59 -10.11 2.04
CA THR A 415 1.61 -9.05 1.94
C THR A 415 2.08 -8.73 0.53
N ARG A 416 2.09 -9.69 -0.41
CA ARG A 416 2.43 -9.45 -1.81
C ARG A 416 1.22 -8.87 -2.54
N VAL A 417 1.35 -7.64 -3.01
CA VAL A 417 0.23 -6.89 -3.56
C VAL A 417 0.42 -6.50 -5.01
N THR A 418 -0.68 -6.23 -5.70
CA THR A 418 -0.68 -5.58 -7.01
C THR A 418 -0.05 -4.21 -6.88
N ALA A 419 1.03 -3.96 -7.61
CA ALA A 419 1.67 -2.65 -7.67
C ALA A 419 2.36 -2.42 -9.01
N PHE A 420 2.33 -1.17 -9.47
CA PHE A 420 3.00 -0.70 -10.69
C PHE A 420 3.26 0.81 -10.63
N ALA A 421 4.15 1.27 -11.50
CA ALA A 421 4.45 2.69 -11.64
C ALA A 421 4.61 3.07 -13.12
N ALA A 422 4.17 4.28 -13.49
CA ALA A 422 4.30 4.83 -14.84
C ALA A 422 4.53 6.35 -14.78
N GLY A 423 5.15 6.91 -15.81
CA GLY A 423 5.36 8.34 -15.93
C GLY A 423 6.79 8.71 -16.34
N PRO A 424 7.17 9.99 -16.22
CA PRO A 424 8.51 10.45 -16.59
C PRO A 424 9.60 9.73 -15.77
N HIS A 425 10.74 9.48 -16.39
CA HIS A 425 11.90 8.77 -15.82
C HIS A 425 11.68 7.29 -15.48
N ILE A 426 10.52 6.71 -15.86
CA ILE A 426 10.22 5.28 -15.66
C ILE A 426 10.42 4.54 -16.97
N ALA A 427 11.29 3.51 -16.95
CA ALA A 427 11.46 2.61 -18.09
C ALA A 427 10.25 1.69 -18.20
N GLY A 428 9.35 2.00 -19.15
CA GLY A 428 8.06 1.35 -19.30
C GLY A 428 8.11 -0.02 -20.01
N GLY A 429 6.93 -0.65 -20.10
CA GLY A 429 6.70 -1.89 -20.86
C GLY A 429 7.33 -3.14 -20.26
N ARG A 430 7.69 -3.17 -18.97
CA ARG A 430 8.44 -4.27 -18.35
C ARG A 430 7.85 -4.78 -17.03
N ILE A 431 8.37 -5.92 -16.60
CA ILE A 431 8.09 -6.52 -15.29
C ILE A 431 9.37 -6.48 -14.47
N ALA A 432 9.32 -5.91 -13.27
CA ALA A 432 10.39 -5.95 -12.29
C ALA A 432 10.08 -7.02 -11.23
N LYS A 433 11.04 -7.92 -10.99
CA LYS A 433 10.91 -9.04 -10.06
C LYS A 433 11.54 -8.77 -8.69
N ALA A 434 12.13 -7.58 -8.50
CA ALA A 434 12.76 -7.15 -7.27
C ALA A 434 11.85 -7.37 -6.05
N TYR A 435 12.45 -7.73 -4.92
CA TYR A 435 11.79 -7.62 -3.63
C TYR A 435 11.71 -6.15 -3.22
N LEU A 436 10.52 -5.59 -3.25
CA LEU A 436 10.23 -4.20 -2.90
C LEU A 436 9.28 -4.16 -1.69
N ASN A 437 9.41 -3.12 -0.89
CA ASN A 437 8.57 -2.93 0.29
C ASN A 437 7.88 -1.56 0.24
N VAL A 438 6.71 -1.44 0.81
CA VAL A 438 5.95 -0.18 0.83
C VAL A 438 6.69 0.97 1.49
N THR A 439 7.63 0.70 2.40
CA THR A 439 8.54 1.71 2.97
C THR A 439 9.44 2.38 1.94
N ASP A 440 9.62 1.78 0.76
CA ASP A 440 10.48 2.30 -0.30
C ASP A 440 9.82 3.47 -1.05
N VAL A 441 8.51 3.63 -0.95
CA VAL A 441 7.78 4.67 -1.69
C VAL A 441 8.18 6.08 -1.23
N ALA A 442 8.19 6.33 0.08
CA ALA A 442 8.51 7.66 0.62
C ALA A 442 9.92 8.16 0.22
N PRO A 443 11.02 7.39 0.42
CA PRO A 443 12.35 7.79 -0.05
C PRO A 443 12.42 7.97 -1.56
N THR A 444 11.68 7.17 -2.35
CA THR A 444 11.60 7.30 -3.81
C THR A 444 11.00 8.64 -4.22
N LEU A 445 9.86 9.01 -3.64
CA LEU A 445 9.20 10.28 -3.94
C LEU A 445 10.09 11.47 -3.58
N LEU A 446 10.78 11.38 -2.43
CA LEU A 446 11.65 12.46 -1.98
C LEU A 446 12.88 12.62 -2.88
N GLU A 447 13.52 11.50 -3.29
CA GLU A 447 14.64 11.51 -4.24
C GLU A 447 14.22 12.08 -5.60
N LEU A 448 13.11 11.61 -6.16
CA LEU A 448 12.59 12.10 -7.45
C LEU A 448 12.13 13.57 -7.39
N ALA A 449 11.81 14.08 -6.19
CA ALA A 449 11.56 15.48 -5.95
C ALA A 449 12.85 16.33 -5.84
N GLY A 450 14.03 15.69 -5.90
CA GLY A 450 15.32 16.37 -5.71
C GLY A 450 15.54 16.84 -4.28
N GLN A 451 14.99 16.13 -3.28
CA GLN A 451 15.06 16.51 -1.87
C GLN A 451 15.72 15.41 -1.04
N ALA A 452 16.33 15.79 0.08
CA ALA A 452 16.86 14.87 1.07
C ALA A 452 15.97 14.86 2.32
N GLN A 453 15.90 13.71 3.00
CA GLN A 453 15.21 13.63 4.29
C GLN A 453 15.99 14.43 5.34
N PRO A 454 15.34 15.37 6.05
CA PRO A 454 15.98 16.11 7.14
C PRO A 454 16.11 15.22 8.40
N ALA A 455 17.08 15.49 9.27
CA ALA A 455 17.22 14.83 10.57
C ALA A 455 16.12 15.23 11.58
N SER A 456 15.45 16.37 11.34
CA SER A 456 14.38 16.89 12.19
C SER A 456 13.29 17.55 11.34
N PHE A 457 12.05 17.52 11.84
CA PHE A 457 10.92 18.20 11.22
C PHE A 457 10.10 18.90 12.30
N ALA A 458 9.71 20.15 12.04
CA ALA A 458 8.94 20.99 12.97
C ALA A 458 9.55 21.03 14.40
N GLY A 459 10.88 21.15 14.50
CA GLY A 459 11.61 21.24 15.77
C GLY A 459 11.80 19.93 16.53
N ARG A 460 11.35 18.78 16.00
CA ARG A 460 11.51 17.44 16.61
C ARG A 460 12.41 16.53 15.77
N PRO A 461 13.28 15.70 16.37
CA PRO A 461 13.99 14.66 15.66
C PRO A 461 13.01 13.67 15.03
N ILE A 462 13.32 13.20 13.81
CA ILE A 462 12.55 12.16 13.14
C ILE A 462 13.45 10.96 12.79
N LEU A 463 12.84 9.78 12.75
CA LEU A 463 13.53 8.57 12.34
C LEU A 463 13.94 8.65 10.86
N PRO A 464 15.15 8.20 10.50
CA PRO A 464 15.57 8.10 9.12
C PRO A 464 14.75 7.04 8.38
N PHE A 465 14.55 7.22 7.07
CA PHE A 465 13.90 6.22 6.24
C PHE A 465 14.57 4.85 6.39
N GLN A 466 13.74 3.81 6.42
CA GLN A 466 14.18 2.41 6.47
C GLN A 466 13.99 1.71 5.12
N GLY A 467 13.19 2.32 4.25
CA GLY A 467 13.06 1.91 2.86
C GLY A 467 14.19 2.44 2.00
N HIS A 468 14.35 1.85 0.82
CA HIS A 468 15.30 2.26 -0.22
C HIS A 468 14.58 2.96 -1.36
N SER A 469 15.22 3.93 -2.00
CA SER A 469 14.65 4.53 -3.20
C SER A 469 14.53 3.50 -4.33
N LEU A 470 13.37 3.45 -4.96
CA LEU A 470 13.09 2.63 -6.13
C LEU A 470 13.57 3.28 -7.45
N ALA A 471 14.08 4.52 -7.43
CA ALA A 471 14.46 5.24 -8.64
C ALA A 471 15.41 4.44 -9.57
N PRO A 472 16.42 3.68 -9.08
CA PRO A 472 17.24 2.84 -9.93
C PRO A 472 16.48 1.68 -10.60
N VAL A 473 15.51 1.08 -9.90
CA VAL A 473 14.64 0.03 -10.46
C VAL A 473 13.63 0.64 -11.41
N LEU A 474 13.03 1.77 -11.09
CA LEU A 474 12.09 2.48 -11.96
C LEU A 474 12.72 2.88 -13.29
N SER A 475 13.95 3.40 -13.27
CA SER A 475 14.68 3.76 -14.49
C SER A 475 15.28 2.57 -15.24
N GLY A 476 15.21 1.35 -14.69
CA GLY A 476 15.81 0.15 -15.29
C GLY A 476 17.33 0.06 -15.15
N LYS A 477 17.96 0.96 -14.39
CA LYS A 477 19.42 0.95 -14.16
C LYS A 477 19.88 -0.18 -13.25
N GLN A 478 19.01 -0.64 -12.34
CA GLN A 478 19.28 -1.76 -11.45
C GLN A 478 18.09 -2.73 -11.42
N ALA A 479 18.37 -3.99 -11.15
CA ALA A 479 17.34 -5.01 -10.99
C ALA A 479 16.79 -5.04 -9.54
N GLU A 480 17.62 -4.70 -8.56
CA GLU A 480 17.33 -4.77 -7.12
C GLU A 480 17.74 -3.48 -6.42
N VAL A 481 17.08 -3.15 -5.29
CA VAL A 481 17.46 -2.03 -4.41
C VAL A 481 18.00 -2.53 -3.06
N ARG A 482 17.79 -3.81 -2.74
CA ARG A 482 18.22 -4.43 -1.49
C ARG A 482 19.35 -5.41 -1.71
N GLN A 483 20.25 -5.51 -0.72
CA GLN A 483 21.24 -6.57 -0.69
C GLN A 483 20.59 -7.90 -0.30
N PRO A 484 21.05 -9.05 -0.84
CA PRO A 484 20.50 -10.36 -0.48
C PRO A 484 20.63 -10.71 1.00
N THR A 485 21.53 -10.03 1.72
CA THR A 485 21.76 -10.20 3.17
C THR A 485 20.85 -9.34 4.04
N GLU A 486 20.10 -8.40 3.46
CA GLU A 486 19.19 -7.53 4.20
C GLU A 486 17.96 -8.32 4.65
N ALA A 487 17.68 -8.28 5.94
CA ALA A 487 16.55 -8.93 6.56
C ALA A 487 15.39 -7.94 6.73
N VAL A 488 14.20 -8.31 6.28
CA VAL A 488 12.97 -7.52 6.44
C VAL A 488 11.96 -8.34 7.22
N GLY A 489 11.68 -7.91 8.44
CA GLY A 489 10.72 -8.53 9.33
C GLY A 489 9.31 -8.01 9.10
N THR A 490 8.34 -8.81 9.50
CA THR A 490 6.90 -8.46 9.53
C THR A 490 6.27 -9.12 10.74
N GLU A 491 5.51 -8.36 11.51
CA GLU A 491 4.65 -8.90 12.56
C GLU A 491 3.30 -8.21 12.49
N LEU A 492 2.24 -8.98 12.67
CA LEU A 492 0.90 -8.46 12.95
C LEU A 492 0.05 -9.56 13.58
N PHE A 493 -0.67 -9.21 14.65
CA PHE A 493 -1.54 -10.16 15.36
C PHE A 493 -0.81 -11.42 15.85
N TYR A 494 0.44 -11.24 16.30
CA TYR A 494 1.36 -12.30 16.75
C TYR A 494 1.80 -13.28 15.66
N ARG A 495 1.44 -13.02 14.39
CA ARG A 495 1.92 -13.72 13.21
C ARG A 495 3.20 -13.05 12.74
N ARG A 496 4.18 -13.84 12.38
CA ARG A 496 5.56 -13.39 12.18
C ARG A 496 6.07 -13.88 10.84
N ALA A 497 6.83 -13.05 10.16
CA ALA A 497 7.65 -13.49 9.04
C ALA A 497 8.94 -12.68 8.99
N LEU A 498 9.96 -13.29 8.37
CA LEU A 498 11.18 -12.60 7.98
C LEU A 498 11.58 -13.01 6.58
N ARG A 499 11.80 -12.03 5.72
CA ARG A 499 12.37 -12.20 4.38
C ARG A 499 13.85 -11.82 4.39
N LYS A 500 14.72 -12.69 3.80
CA LYS A 500 16.14 -12.41 3.55
C LYS A 500 16.55 -13.02 2.21
N GLY A 501 16.80 -12.16 1.23
CA GLY A 501 17.02 -12.58 -0.14
C GLY A 501 15.87 -13.43 -0.68
N ASP A 502 16.15 -14.65 -1.15
CA ASP A 502 15.16 -15.59 -1.69
C ASP A 502 14.36 -16.34 -0.61
N TRP A 503 14.80 -16.28 0.66
CA TRP A 503 14.24 -17.08 1.73
C TRP A 503 13.28 -16.31 2.60
N LYS A 504 12.24 -16.98 3.05
CA LYS A 504 11.23 -16.44 3.96
C LYS A 504 10.89 -17.46 5.04
N ALA A 505 11.04 -17.06 6.31
CA ALA A 505 10.51 -17.79 7.45
C ALA A 505 9.16 -17.21 7.84
N VAL A 506 8.19 -18.08 8.17
CA VAL A 506 6.83 -17.72 8.58
C VAL A 506 6.45 -18.46 9.84
N PHE A 507 5.88 -17.76 10.82
CA PHE A 507 5.28 -18.33 12.02
C PHE A 507 3.84 -17.92 12.16
N LEU A 508 2.93 -18.89 12.18
CA LEU A 508 1.52 -18.67 12.45
C LEU A 508 1.17 -19.39 13.78
N PRO A 509 0.68 -18.65 14.80
CA PRO A 509 0.32 -19.26 16.09
C PRO A 509 -0.78 -20.29 15.93
N ALA A 510 -0.75 -21.36 16.73
CA ALA A 510 -1.78 -22.41 16.73
C ALA A 510 -3.13 -21.91 17.28
N SER A 511 -3.10 -20.89 18.15
CA SER A 511 -4.27 -20.28 18.76
C SER A 511 -4.02 -18.81 19.13
N GLY A 512 -5.05 -18.08 19.54
CA GLY A 512 -4.89 -16.78 20.20
C GLY A 512 -4.57 -15.61 19.29
N SER A 513 -4.94 -15.61 18.02
CA SER A 513 -4.84 -14.46 17.13
C SER A 513 -6.09 -13.58 17.18
N ALA A 514 -5.90 -12.26 17.27
CA ALA A 514 -7.01 -11.31 17.35
C ALA A 514 -7.78 -11.18 16.03
N TYR A 515 -7.09 -11.33 14.90
CA TYR A 515 -7.65 -11.11 13.57
C TYR A 515 -6.79 -11.79 12.50
N PRO A 516 -7.34 -12.46 11.49
CA PRO A 516 -8.70 -13.06 11.55
C PRO A 516 -8.84 -13.99 12.76
N ARG A 517 -10.05 -14.18 13.26
CA ARG A 517 -10.32 -14.85 14.55
C ARG A 517 -9.90 -16.33 14.56
N LYS A 518 -9.87 -17.00 13.40
CA LYS A 518 -9.46 -18.39 13.29
C LYS A 518 -7.98 -18.49 12.93
N SER A 519 -7.20 -19.17 13.76
CA SER A 519 -5.83 -19.52 13.42
C SER A 519 -5.80 -20.70 12.44
N VAL A 520 -4.92 -20.61 11.43
CA VAL A 520 -4.59 -21.71 10.51
C VAL A 520 -3.16 -22.21 10.73
N GLY A 521 -2.49 -21.70 11.76
CA GLY A 521 -1.11 -22.04 12.10
C GLY A 521 -1.01 -23.29 12.97
N ASN A 522 0.20 -23.83 13.03
CA ASN A 522 0.56 -24.97 13.88
C ASN A 522 1.46 -24.56 15.07
N GLY A 523 1.79 -23.26 15.20
CA GLY A 523 2.65 -22.76 16.26
C GLY A 523 4.14 -23.06 16.06
N THR A 524 4.55 -23.40 14.84
CA THR A 524 5.95 -23.65 14.47
C THR A 524 6.40 -22.74 13.33
N TRP A 525 7.70 -22.49 13.25
CA TRP A 525 8.30 -21.79 12.13
C TRP A 525 8.35 -22.69 10.89
N GLN A 526 7.96 -22.14 9.75
CA GLN A 526 8.05 -22.74 8.43
C GLN A 526 9.03 -21.97 7.57
N LEU A 527 9.65 -22.60 6.58
CA LEU A 527 10.67 -21.99 5.72
C LEU A 527 10.34 -22.19 4.23
N PHE A 528 10.41 -21.12 3.47
CA PHE A 528 10.12 -21.13 2.04
C PHE A 528 11.24 -20.46 1.24
N ASN A 529 11.50 -20.96 0.02
CA ASN A 529 12.27 -20.24 -0.99
C ASN A 529 11.29 -19.56 -1.95
N VAL A 530 10.90 -18.33 -1.62
CA VAL A 530 9.82 -17.62 -2.34
C VAL A 530 10.21 -17.09 -3.72
N ALA A 531 11.50 -17.12 -4.08
CA ALA A 531 11.93 -16.87 -5.45
C ALA A 531 11.59 -18.04 -6.39
N LYS A 532 11.64 -19.28 -5.86
CA LYS A 532 11.30 -20.52 -6.59
C LYS A 532 9.85 -20.93 -6.36
N ASP A 533 9.31 -20.64 -5.20
CA ASP A 533 7.96 -21.00 -4.76
C ASP A 533 7.23 -19.78 -4.17
N PRO A 534 6.79 -18.84 -5.01
CA PRO A 534 6.04 -17.66 -4.56
C PRO A 534 4.63 -17.97 -4.02
N SER A 535 4.22 -19.24 -4.02
CA SER A 535 2.98 -19.69 -3.40
C SER A 535 3.16 -20.20 -1.97
N GLU A 536 4.41 -20.35 -1.49
CA GLU A 536 4.72 -20.91 -0.17
C GLU A 536 4.09 -22.31 0.04
N ALA A 537 4.10 -23.14 -1.04
CA ALA A 537 3.46 -24.46 -1.03
C ALA A 537 4.34 -25.54 -0.40
N LYS A 538 5.66 -25.36 -0.41
CA LYS A 538 6.62 -26.36 0.06
C LYS A 538 7.41 -25.85 1.26
N ASP A 539 7.07 -26.32 2.45
CA ASP A 539 7.84 -26.06 3.65
C ASP A 539 9.19 -26.79 3.61
N LEU A 540 10.28 -26.05 3.73
CA LEU A 540 11.66 -26.53 3.70
C LEU A 540 12.32 -26.57 5.08
N ALA A 541 11.60 -26.30 6.17
CA ALA A 541 12.13 -26.20 7.53
C ALA A 541 12.91 -27.44 7.96
N ALA A 542 12.43 -28.65 7.63
CA ALA A 542 13.11 -29.90 7.94
C ALA A 542 14.33 -30.19 7.05
N ILE A 543 14.34 -29.64 5.81
CA ILE A 543 15.40 -29.88 4.82
C ILE A 543 16.55 -28.88 5.01
N GLU A 544 16.23 -27.63 5.38
CA GLU A 544 17.14 -26.51 5.53
C GLU A 544 17.15 -25.94 6.97
N PRO A 545 17.39 -26.75 8.01
CA PRO A 545 17.24 -26.32 9.40
C PRO A 545 18.27 -25.24 9.81
N ALA A 546 19.43 -25.19 9.16
CA ALA A 546 20.42 -24.14 9.41
C ALA A 546 19.93 -22.78 8.89
N LYS A 547 19.33 -22.76 7.70
CA LYS A 547 18.74 -21.55 7.12
C LYS A 547 17.56 -21.06 7.96
N LEU A 548 16.70 -21.95 8.43
CA LEU A 548 15.61 -21.58 9.32
C LEU A 548 16.12 -20.92 10.61
N ARG A 549 17.12 -21.51 11.28
CA ARG A 549 17.70 -20.91 12.50
C ARG A 549 18.30 -19.53 12.25
N GLU A 550 18.94 -19.32 11.10
CA GLU A 550 19.46 -18.00 10.71
C GLU A 550 18.32 -16.97 10.64
N LEU A 551 17.24 -17.27 9.90
CA LEU A 551 16.14 -16.33 9.72
C LEU A 551 15.36 -16.09 11.02
N VAL A 552 15.21 -17.09 11.88
CA VAL A 552 14.57 -16.93 13.20
C VAL A 552 15.41 -16.00 14.09
N ALA A 553 16.74 -16.15 14.11
CA ALA A 553 17.61 -15.25 14.86
C ALA A 553 17.55 -13.80 14.32
N ASP A 554 17.50 -13.64 13.01
CA ASP A 554 17.32 -12.31 12.40
C ASP A 554 15.93 -11.72 12.73
N TRP A 555 14.88 -12.56 12.82
CA TRP A 555 13.56 -12.10 13.26
C TRP A 555 13.54 -11.65 14.72
N ASP A 556 14.23 -12.37 15.62
CA ASP A 556 14.35 -11.97 17.03
C ASP A 556 15.06 -10.62 17.17
N ASN A 557 16.10 -10.38 16.36
CA ASN A 557 16.78 -9.08 16.29
C ASN A 557 15.85 -7.98 15.78
N TYR A 558 15.09 -8.24 14.71
CA TYR A 558 14.07 -7.33 14.18
C TYR A 558 13.02 -6.98 15.24
N ALA A 559 12.46 -7.99 15.91
CA ALA A 559 11.42 -7.79 16.91
C ALA A 559 11.90 -6.89 18.07
N LYS A 560 13.14 -7.10 18.52
CA LYS A 560 13.79 -6.28 19.54
C LYS A 560 14.04 -4.84 19.05
N ASP A 561 14.58 -4.67 17.84
CA ASP A 561 14.89 -3.36 17.25
C ASP A 561 13.63 -2.51 17.01
N LYS A 562 12.58 -3.15 16.51
CA LYS A 562 11.31 -2.46 16.18
C LYS A 562 10.37 -2.30 17.38
N GLY A 563 10.66 -2.96 18.51
CA GLY A 563 9.81 -2.91 19.70
C GLY A 563 8.51 -3.70 19.56
N VAL A 564 8.58 -4.85 18.87
CA VAL A 564 7.43 -5.74 18.70
C VAL A 564 6.97 -6.27 20.05
N VAL A 565 5.68 -6.12 20.36
CA VAL A 565 5.06 -6.65 21.58
C VAL A 565 4.40 -8.00 21.26
N LEU A 566 4.94 -9.05 21.90
CA LEU A 566 4.39 -10.40 21.79
C LEU A 566 3.64 -10.79 23.06
N PRO A 567 2.67 -11.72 22.99
CA PRO A 567 1.92 -12.15 24.17
C PRO A 567 2.85 -12.82 25.19
N VAL A 568 2.65 -12.50 26.47
CA VAL A 568 3.47 -13.02 27.57
C VAL A 568 3.18 -14.51 27.86
N ALA A 569 2.01 -15.01 27.46
CA ALA A 569 1.62 -16.42 27.60
C ALA A 569 0.75 -16.85 26.40
N PRO A 570 0.72 -18.17 26.08
CA PRO A 570 -0.24 -18.67 25.10
C PRO A 570 -1.65 -18.35 25.56
N ARG A 571 -2.42 -17.69 24.72
CA ARG A 571 -3.85 -17.49 24.99
C ARG A 571 -4.55 -18.83 24.79
N THR A 572 -5.15 -19.35 25.83
CA THR A 572 -6.12 -20.44 25.72
C THR A 572 -7.39 -19.86 25.12
N GLU A 573 -7.90 -20.47 24.08
CA GLU A 573 -9.23 -20.14 23.53
C GLU A 573 -10.27 -20.42 24.63
N ASN A 574 -11.02 -19.42 25.04
CA ASN A 574 -12.27 -19.58 25.78
C ASN A 574 -13.44 -19.63 24.82
#